data_aa9854658e4291885d4ea32b99eca513
#
_entry.id   aa9854658e4291885d4ea32b99eca513
#
_cell.length_a   1.000
_cell.length_b   1.000
_cell.length_c   1.000
_cell.angle_alpha   90.00
_cell.angle_beta   90.00
_cell.angle_gamma   90.00
#
_symmetry.space_group_name_H-M   'P 1'
#
loop_
_entity.id
_entity.type
_entity.pdbx_description
1 polymer ?
#
loop_
_entity_poly.entity_id
_entity_poly.type
_entity_poly.pdbx_seq_one_letter_code
_entity_poly.pdbx_strand_id
1 'polypeptide(L)'
;RVIPLIIADEKLREAERIAGDTPILSLHPYVRKTAGVITTGSEVASGRIQDTFTPILQKKLAAYGIEMTEHRTVGDGLDAVASATAELRTKKLDMILCTGGMSVDPDDNTPGAIKQSGAHIVTYGAPVLPGAMFLLGYFDDGQPIMGLPGCVMYAKATIFDLILPRVTANVPVTKRDI
;
A
#
# COMPACT_ATOMS: atom_id res chain seq x y z
N ARG A 1 -25.04 17.44 -11.33
CA ARG A 1 -25.75 17.73 -12.61
C ARG A 1 -27.22 17.31 -12.46
N VAL A 2 -28.15 18.14 -12.85
CA VAL A 2 -29.55 17.76 -12.82
C VAL A 2 -29.88 17.01 -14.12
N ILE A 3 -30.46 15.82 -13.99
CA ILE A 3 -30.95 15.03 -15.12
C ILE A 3 -32.34 15.60 -15.46
N PRO A 4 -32.67 15.91 -16.74
CA PRO A 4 -33.98 16.38 -17.10
C PRO A 4 -35.05 15.33 -16.81
N LEU A 5 -36.22 15.77 -16.31
CA LEU A 5 -37.35 14.87 -16.02
C LEU A 5 -37.92 14.22 -17.29
N ILE A 6 -37.79 14.91 -18.42
CA ILE A 6 -38.22 14.42 -19.73
C ILE A 6 -37.03 14.52 -20.68
N ILE A 7 -36.75 13.43 -21.36
CA ILE A 7 -35.70 13.32 -22.40
C ILE A 7 -36.32 12.75 -23.68
N ALA A 8 -35.89 13.22 -24.84
CA ALA A 8 -36.30 12.63 -26.11
C ALA A 8 -35.77 11.18 -26.21
N ASP A 9 -36.60 10.27 -26.71
CA ASP A 9 -36.29 8.85 -26.85
C ASP A 9 -35.03 8.60 -27.69
N GLU A 10 -34.84 9.37 -28.75
CA GLU A 10 -33.64 9.34 -29.59
C GLU A 10 -32.34 9.62 -28.80
N LYS A 11 -32.38 10.59 -27.89
CA LYS A 11 -31.25 10.92 -27.02
C LYS A 11 -30.98 9.81 -26.00
N LEU A 12 -32.01 9.17 -25.48
CA LEU A 12 -31.88 8.07 -24.56
C LEU A 12 -31.24 6.86 -25.26
N ARG A 13 -31.74 6.50 -26.44
CA ARG A 13 -31.17 5.41 -27.25
C ARG A 13 -29.72 5.66 -27.66
N GLU A 14 -29.39 6.90 -28.00
CA GLU A 14 -28.00 7.25 -28.31
C GLU A 14 -27.07 7.15 -27.07
N ALA A 15 -27.56 7.55 -25.89
CA ALA A 15 -26.82 7.38 -24.65
C ALA A 15 -26.61 5.89 -24.30
N GLU A 16 -27.63 5.05 -24.49
CA GLU A 16 -27.55 3.59 -24.32
C GLU A 16 -26.54 2.98 -25.31
N ARG A 17 -26.59 3.38 -26.58
CA ARG A 17 -25.63 2.93 -27.60
C ARG A 17 -24.20 3.29 -27.26
N ILE A 18 -23.95 4.51 -26.76
CA ILE A 18 -22.62 4.98 -26.35
C ILE A 18 -22.14 4.24 -25.09
N ALA A 19 -23.04 4.01 -24.14
CA ALA A 19 -22.72 3.25 -22.93
C ALA A 19 -22.33 1.80 -23.23
N GLY A 20 -22.96 1.20 -24.25
CA GLY A 20 -22.72 -0.19 -24.66
C GLY A 20 -23.15 -1.18 -23.58
N ASP A 21 -22.73 -2.43 -23.75
CA ASP A 21 -23.08 -3.54 -22.86
C ASP A 21 -22.14 -3.71 -21.67
N THR A 22 -21.06 -2.92 -21.63
CA THR A 22 -20.07 -3.01 -20.54
C THR A 22 -20.46 -2.06 -19.41
N PRO A 23 -20.53 -2.52 -18.15
CA PRO A 23 -20.81 -1.65 -17.02
C PRO A 23 -19.83 -0.47 -16.93
N ILE A 24 -20.36 0.75 -16.85
CA ILE A 24 -19.57 1.99 -16.69
C ILE A 24 -18.93 2.05 -15.29
N LEU A 25 -19.60 1.45 -14.30
CA LEU A 25 -19.14 1.37 -12.92
C LEU A 25 -19.07 -0.08 -12.50
N SER A 26 -18.02 -0.43 -11.77
CA SER A 26 -17.86 -1.74 -11.16
C SER A 26 -17.56 -1.61 -9.67
N LEU A 27 -18.09 -2.53 -8.87
CA LEU A 27 -17.80 -2.64 -7.44
C LEU A 27 -16.71 -3.68 -7.23
N HIS A 28 -15.61 -3.27 -6.61
CA HIS A 28 -14.51 -4.15 -6.22
C HIS A 28 -14.50 -4.30 -4.68
N PRO A 29 -14.93 -5.45 -4.13
CA PRO A 29 -14.91 -5.66 -2.69
C PRO A 29 -13.48 -5.74 -2.16
N TYR A 30 -13.27 -5.36 -0.91
CA TYR A 30 -11.99 -5.54 -0.22
C TYR A 30 -11.78 -7.03 0.09
N VAL A 31 -10.85 -7.66 -0.60
CA VAL A 31 -10.58 -9.10 -0.52
C VAL A 31 -9.34 -9.43 0.31
N ARG A 32 -8.35 -8.53 0.40
CA ARG A 32 -7.18 -8.72 1.23
C ARG A 32 -7.50 -8.41 2.69
N LYS A 33 -7.18 -9.34 3.60
CA LYS A 33 -7.62 -9.31 5.00
C LYS A 33 -6.48 -9.36 6.01
N THR A 34 -5.28 -9.75 5.59
CA THR A 34 -4.14 -9.93 6.50
C THR A 34 -2.92 -9.13 6.05
N ALA A 35 -2.23 -8.54 7.00
CA ALA A 35 -1.00 -7.81 6.76
C ALA A 35 0.11 -8.20 7.74
N GLY A 36 1.34 -8.28 7.21
CA GLY A 36 2.57 -8.30 8.01
C GLY A 36 3.24 -6.94 7.98
N VAL A 37 3.76 -6.50 9.11
CA VAL A 37 4.46 -5.23 9.24
C VAL A 37 5.89 -5.46 9.69
N ILE A 38 6.82 -4.82 9.01
CA ILE A 38 8.23 -4.74 9.39
C ILE A 38 8.51 -3.30 9.80
N THR A 39 8.84 -3.08 11.06
CA THR A 39 9.30 -1.78 11.57
C THR A 39 10.81 -1.80 11.64
N THR A 40 11.48 -0.92 10.90
CA THR A 40 12.94 -0.74 10.99
C THR A 40 13.29 0.39 11.93
N GLY A 41 14.42 0.27 12.55
CA GLY A 41 14.99 1.27 13.45
C GLY A 41 15.75 0.62 14.59
N SER A 42 17.07 0.84 14.63
CA SER A 42 17.93 0.26 15.65
C SER A 42 17.56 0.71 17.07
N GLU A 43 17.02 1.92 17.22
CA GLU A 43 16.55 2.42 18.51
C GLU A 43 15.24 1.79 18.95
N VAL A 44 14.33 1.52 18.00
CA VAL A 44 13.08 0.80 18.28
C VAL A 44 13.38 -0.66 18.57
N ALA A 45 14.24 -1.31 17.76
CA ALA A 45 14.64 -2.70 17.93
C ALA A 45 15.35 -2.96 19.28
N SER A 46 16.12 -1.97 19.78
CA SER A 46 16.77 -2.05 21.09
C SER A 46 15.89 -1.66 22.27
N GLY A 47 14.63 -1.25 22.02
CA GLY A 47 13.69 -0.80 23.03
C GLY A 47 13.99 0.57 23.62
N ARG A 48 14.89 1.36 23.01
CA ARG A 48 15.21 2.71 23.47
C ARG A 48 14.10 3.72 23.16
N ILE A 49 13.37 3.49 22.05
CA ILE A 49 12.24 4.31 21.61
C ILE A 49 11.02 3.40 21.45
N GLN A 50 9.88 3.85 21.95
CA GLN A 50 8.62 3.15 21.76
C GLN A 50 8.16 3.25 20.30
N ASP A 51 7.74 2.13 19.73
CA ASP A 51 7.11 2.11 18.40
C ASP A 51 5.76 2.82 18.44
N THR A 52 5.71 4.00 17.86
CA THR A 52 4.49 4.81 17.70
C THR A 52 3.88 4.69 16.31
N PHE A 53 4.59 4.06 15.36
CA PHE A 53 4.14 3.88 13.99
C PHE A 53 3.12 2.75 13.87
N THR A 54 3.42 1.60 14.45
CA THR A 54 2.60 0.39 14.37
C THR A 54 1.15 0.60 14.82
N PRO A 55 0.84 1.27 15.94
CA PRO A 55 -0.55 1.49 16.36
C PRO A 55 -1.36 2.32 15.36
N ILE A 56 -0.73 3.33 14.72
CA ILE A 56 -1.39 4.17 13.71
C ILE A 56 -1.64 3.38 12.44
N LEU A 57 -0.66 2.61 11.99
CA LEU A 57 -0.80 1.74 10.82
C LEU A 57 -1.89 0.70 11.03
N GLN A 58 -1.93 0.06 12.20
CA GLN A 58 -2.97 -0.89 12.58
C GLN A 58 -4.37 -0.28 12.48
N LYS A 59 -4.55 0.97 12.96
CA LYS A 59 -5.82 1.69 12.85
C LYS A 59 -6.19 1.98 11.39
N LYS A 60 -5.23 2.36 10.54
CA LYS A 60 -5.46 2.61 9.11
C LYS A 60 -5.87 1.32 8.38
N LEU A 61 -5.20 0.21 8.66
CA LEU A 61 -5.52 -1.10 8.09
C LEU A 61 -6.91 -1.59 8.52
N ALA A 62 -7.24 -1.46 9.80
CA ALA A 62 -8.53 -1.87 10.36
C ALA A 62 -9.71 -1.15 9.69
N ALA A 63 -9.55 0.11 9.25
CA ALA A 63 -10.57 0.84 8.52
C ALA A 63 -11.00 0.18 7.20
N TYR A 64 -10.15 -0.70 6.64
CA TYR A 64 -10.42 -1.49 5.43
C TYR A 64 -10.67 -2.97 5.74
N GLY A 65 -10.84 -3.32 7.01
CA GLY A 65 -11.04 -4.70 7.45
C GLY A 65 -9.82 -5.59 7.29
N ILE A 66 -8.62 -5.00 7.37
CA ILE A 66 -7.34 -5.69 7.32
C ILE A 66 -6.82 -5.85 8.74
N GLU A 67 -6.51 -7.07 9.13
CA GLU A 67 -5.87 -7.41 10.40
C GLU A 67 -4.35 -7.45 10.23
N MET A 68 -3.63 -6.78 11.11
CA MET A 68 -2.18 -6.94 11.22
C MET A 68 -1.89 -8.18 12.07
N THR A 69 -1.64 -9.30 11.41
CA THR A 69 -1.45 -10.61 12.05
C THR A 69 -0.01 -10.91 12.42
N GLU A 70 0.94 -10.24 11.76
CA GLU A 70 2.37 -10.43 12.02
C GLU A 70 3.07 -9.07 12.12
N HIS A 71 3.98 -8.96 13.08
CA HIS A 71 4.83 -7.79 13.25
C HIS A 71 6.27 -8.20 13.57
N ARG A 72 7.23 -7.53 12.93
CA ARG A 72 8.66 -7.70 13.19
C ARG A 72 9.30 -6.34 13.37
N THR A 73 10.10 -6.21 14.40
CA THR A 73 10.96 -5.04 14.60
C THR A 73 12.39 -5.47 14.36
N VAL A 74 13.07 -4.81 13.44
CA VAL A 74 14.44 -5.14 13.01
C VAL A 74 15.31 -3.88 12.99
N GLY A 75 16.63 -4.08 13.02
CA GLY A 75 17.59 -2.98 12.80
C GLY A 75 17.55 -2.48 11.35
N ASP A 76 18.26 -1.37 11.09
CA ASP A 76 18.27 -0.66 9.80
C ASP A 76 19.09 -1.35 8.70
N GLY A 77 19.67 -2.51 8.98
CA GLY A 77 20.48 -3.27 8.02
C GLY A 77 19.65 -3.88 6.90
N LEU A 78 20.14 -3.79 5.67
CA LEU A 78 19.50 -4.33 4.46
C LEU A 78 19.15 -5.81 4.62
N ASP A 79 20.10 -6.63 5.13
CA ASP A 79 19.89 -8.07 5.31
C ASP A 79 18.85 -8.39 6.40
N ALA A 80 18.75 -7.55 7.43
CA ALA A 80 17.75 -7.72 8.48
C ALA A 80 16.33 -7.54 7.93
N VAL A 81 16.12 -6.51 7.13
CA VAL A 81 14.81 -6.23 6.47
C VAL A 81 14.50 -7.31 5.43
N ALA A 82 15.47 -7.71 4.61
CA ALA A 82 15.29 -8.75 3.61
C ALA A 82 14.96 -10.11 4.27
N SER A 83 15.62 -10.48 5.36
CA SER A 83 15.34 -11.71 6.11
C SER A 83 13.96 -11.70 6.75
N ALA A 84 13.55 -10.58 7.37
CA ALA A 84 12.21 -10.41 7.91
C ALA A 84 11.15 -10.50 6.81
N THR A 85 11.41 -9.92 5.64
CA THR A 85 10.53 -10.03 4.48
C THR A 85 10.37 -11.47 4.03
N ALA A 86 11.49 -12.21 3.89
CA ALA A 86 11.46 -13.63 3.53
C ALA A 86 10.68 -14.47 4.56
N GLU A 87 10.85 -14.21 5.85
CA GLU A 87 10.07 -14.86 6.91
C GLU A 87 8.57 -14.59 6.75
N LEU A 88 8.16 -13.32 6.60
CA LEU A 88 6.76 -12.95 6.46
C LEU A 88 6.14 -13.54 5.19
N ARG A 89 6.89 -13.70 4.12
CA ARG A 89 6.46 -14.39 2.90
C ARG A 89 5.99 -15.83 3.16
N THR A 90 6.61 -16.54 4.10
CA THR A 90 6.20 -17.91 4.46
C THR A 90 4.84 -17.97 5.18
N LYS A 91 4.37 -16.86 5.73
CA LYS A 91 3.13 -16.79 6.53
C LYS A 91 1.85 -16.66 5.69
N LYS A 92 1.96 -16.62 4.36
CA LYS A 92 0.81 -16.49 3.42
C LYS A 92 -0.09 -15.28 3.72
N LEU A 93 0.51 -14.16 4.06
CA LEU A 93 -0.18 -12.89 4.29
C LEU A 93 -0.65 -12.30 2.97
N ASP A 94 -1.71 -11.50 3.01
CA ASP A 94 -2.22 -10.83 1.82
C ASP A 94 -1.35 -9.63 1.38
N MET A 95 -0.61 -9.02 2.31
CA MET A 95 0.31 -7.92 2.03
C MET A 95 1.42 -7.80 3.08
N ILE A 96 2.52 -7.16 2.69
CA ILE A 96 3.63 -6.81 3.59
C ILE A 96 3.84 -5.29 3.56
N LEU A 97 4.06 -4.69 4.72
CA LEU A 97 4.32 -3.26 4.89
C LEU A 97 5.65 -3.09 5.62
N CYS A 98 6.50 -2.22 5.09
CA CYS A 98 7.77 -1.85 5.71
C CYS A 98 7.73 -0.39 6.14
N THR A 99 8.11 -0.10 7.37
CA THR A 99 8.15 1.25 7.94
C THR A 99 9.55 1.56 8.46
N GLY A 100 10.00 2.80 8.35
CA GLY A 100 11.37 3.22 8.67
C GLY A 100 12.34 2.97 7.52
N GLY A 101 13.48 3.65 7.53
CA GLY A 101 14.50 3.57 6.48
C GLY A 101 13.98 3.86 5.06
N MET A 102 13.01 4.79 4.94
CA MET A 102 12.31 5.12 3.69
C MET A 102 12.53 6.57 3.25
N SER A 103 13.53 7.23 3.78
CA SER A 103 13.90 8.59 3.38
C SER A 103 14.96 8.58 2.26
N VAL A 104 15.61 9.69 2.02
CA VAL A 104 16.66 9.85 1.01
C VAL A 104 18.07 9.68 1.58
N ASP A 105 18.17 9.38 2.86
CA ASP A 105 19.46 9.22 3.52
C ASP A 105 20.20 7.96 3.01
N PRO A 106 21.54 8.03 2.87
CA PRO A 106 22.32 6.87 2.38
C PRO A 106 22.19 5.61 3.23
N ASP A 107 21.83 5.76 4.51
CA ASP A 107 21.66 4.65 5.46
C ASP A 107 20.24 4.04 5.42
N ASP A 108 19.35 4.60 4.62
CA ASP A 108 17.98 4.11 4.45
C ASP A 108 17.94 2.91 3.51
N ASN A 109 18.06 1.73 4.08
CA ASN A 109 18.22 0.47 3.36
C ASN A 109 16.91 -0.23 2.99
N THR A 110 15.75 0.23 3.47
CA THR A 110 14.46 -0.45 3.26
C THR A 110 14.08 -0.60 1.78
N PRO A 111 14.22 0.42 0.90
CA PRO A 111 13.94 0.26 -0.53
C PRO A 111 14.85 -0.79 -1.20
N GLY A 112 16.13 -0.80 -0.85
CA GLY A 112 17.11 -1.78 -1.31
C GLY A 112 16.75 -3.20 -0.88
N ALA A 113 16.38 -3.38 0.38
CA ALA A 113 15.97 -4.67 0.94
C ALA A 113 14.68 -5.21 0.30
N ILE A 114 13.69 -4.34 0.04
CA ILE A 114 12.47 -4.73 -0.68
C ILE A 114 12.82 -5.23 -2.09
N LYS A 115 13.69 -4.52 -2.80
CA LYS A 115 14.15 -4.96 -4.12
C LYS A 115 14.91 -6.28 -4.05
N GLN A 116 15.80 -6.44 -3.07
CA GLN A 116 16.59 -7.68 -2.87
C GLN A 116 15.70 -8.88 -2.51
N SER A 117 14.54 -8.66 -1.88
CA SER A 117 13.59 -9.74 -1.55
C SER A 117 12.87 -10.34 -2.76
N GLY A 118 13.15 -9.86 -3.97
CA GLY A 118 12.57 -10.35 -5.22
C GLY A 118 11.27 -9.69 -5.62
N ALA A 119 10.89 -8.57 -5.00
CA ALA A 119 9.71 -7.82 -5.41
C ALA A 119 9.96 -7.00 -6.68
N HIS A 120 9.03 -7.05 -7.62
CA HIS A 120 8.99 -6.17 -8.78
C HIS A 120 8.48 -4.79 -8.38
N ILE A 121 9.34 -3.79 -8.40
CA ILE A 121 9.01 -2.44 -7.97
C ILE A 121 8.16 -1.74 -9.05
N VAL A 122 6.95 -1.36 -8.69
CA VAL A 122 6.05 -0.53 -9.52
C VAL A 122 6.49 0.93 -9.47
N THR A 123 6.74 1.42 -8.27
CA THR A 123 7.25 2.78 -8.06
C THR A 123 8.06 2.86 -6.78
N TYR A 124 9.07 3.71 -6.80
CA TYR A 124 9.70 4.28 -5.62
C TYR A 124 9.70 5.79 -5.81
N GLY A 125 8.89 6.45 -5.00
CA GLY A 125 8.51 7.84 -5.16
C GLY A 125 7.12 8.02 -5.79
N ALA A 126 6.44 9.08 -5.36
CA ALA A 126 5.15 9.52 -5.86
C ALA A 126 5.09 11.04 -5.94
N PRO A 127 4.46 11.64 -6.98
CA PRO A 127 4.33 13.10 -7.12
C PRO A 127 3.21 13.64 -6.21
N VAL A 128 3.08 13.11 -5.00
CA VAL A 128 2.04 13.44 -4.02
C VAL A 128 2.66 13.74 -2.67
N LEU A 129 2.23 14.82 -2.05
CA LEU A 129 2.60 15.20 -0.69
C LEU A 129 1.35 15.23 0.20
N PRO A 130 1.45 14.69 1.44
CA PRO A 130 2.60 13.99 2.01
C PRO A 130 2.70 12.55 1.50
N GLY A 131 3.95 12.03 1.45
CA GLY A 131 4.21 10.63 1.11
C GLY A 131 5.11 10.42 -0.11
N ALA A 132 5.86 11.44 -0.55
CA ALA A 132 6.67 11.38 -1.78
C ALA A 132 7.61 10.17 -1.88
N MET A 133 8.10 9.63 -0.76
CA MET A 133 9.00 8.47 -0.73
C MET A 133 8.28 7.11 -0.61
N PHE A 134 6.99 7.06 -0.93
CA PHE A 134 6.22 5.81 -0.96
C PHE A 134 6.80 4.84 -1.98
N LEU A 135 6.85 3.56 -1.60
CA LEU A 135 7.24 2.47 -2.49
C LEU A 135 6.11 1.45 -2.58
N LEU A 136 5.84 0.99 -3.80
CA LEU A 136 4.97 -0.16 -4.07
C LEU A 136 5.70 -1.16 -4.96
N GLY A 137 5.64 -2.41 -4.58
CA GLY A 137 6.08 -3.55 -5.37
C GLY A 137 5.13 -4.73 -5.24
N TYR A 138 5.29 -5.70 -6.13
CA TYR A 138 4.57 -6.98 -6.09
C TYR A 138 5.54 -8.13 -6.25
N PHE A 139 5.31 -9.21 -5.53
CA PHE A 139 5.96 -10.48 -5.78
C PHE A 139 5.30 -11.23 -6.95
N ASP A 140 5.94 -12.28 -7.47
CA ASP A 140 5.44 -13.06 -8.61
C ASP A 140 4.05 -13.65 -8.40
N ASP A 141 3.68 -13.93 -7.14
CA ASP A 141 2.36 -14.43 -6.74
C ASP A 141 1.30 -13.32 -6.58
N GLY A 142 1.67 -12.08 -6.89
CA GLY A 142 0.79 -10.91 -6.78
C GLY A 142 0.64 -10.35 -5.36
N GLN A 143 1.40 -10.86 -4.37
CA GLN A 143 1.40 -10.28 -3.03
C GLN A 143 2.07 -8.89 -3.06
N PRO A 144 1.38 -7.82 -2.62
CA PRO A 144 1.97 -6.50 -2.55
C PRO A 144 2.92 -6.36 -1.36
N ILE A 145 3.98 -5.58 -1.58
CA ILE A 145 4.85 -5.05 -0.54
C ILE A 145 4.93 -3.53 -0.68
N MET A 146 4.79 -2.81 0.42
CA MET A 146 4.82 -1.35 0.42
C MET A 146 5.84 -0.83 1.42
N GLY A 147 6.64 0.15 0.99
CA GLY A 147 7.51 0.93 1.86
C GLY A 147 6.84 2.26 2.21
N LEU A 148 6.68 2.52 3.50
CA LEU A 148 5.90 3.63 4.02
C LEU A 148 6.81 4.70 4.63
N PRO A 149 6.80 5.94 4.10
CA PRO A 149 7.54 7.04 4.68
C PRO A 149 6.96 7.49 6.03
N GLY A 150 7.77 8.07 6.88
CA GLY A 150 7.41 8.46 8.25
C GLY A 150 6.19 9.37 8.37
N CYS A 151 5.86 10.15 7.34
CA CYS A 151 4.68 11.01 7.33
C CYS A 151 3.34 10.26 7.41
N VAL A 152 3.29 8.96 7.10
CA VAL A 152 2.10 8.12 7.27
C VAL A 152 1.63 8.10 8.73
N MET A 153 2.58 8.27 9.67
CA MET A 153 2.30 8.32 11.10
C MET A 153 1.62 9.62 11.54
N TYR A 154 1.95 10.74 10.91
CA TYR A 154 1.50 12.07 11.35
C TYR A 154 0.34 12.62 10.51
N ALA A 155 0.34 12.32 9.21
CA ALA A 155 -0.65 12.86 8.30
C ALA A 155 -1.95 12.05 8.32
N LYS A 156 -3.08 12.76 8.27
CA LYS A 156 -4.41 12.14 8.18
C LYS A 156 -4.54 11.28 6.93
N ALA A 157 -4.04 11.77 5.80
CA ALA A 157 -4.01 11.06 4.52
C ALA A 157 -2.69 11.31 3.80
N THR A 158 -2.15 10.27 3.19
CA THR A 158 -0.93 10.26 2.38
C THR A 158 -1.19 9.49 1.10
N ILE A 159 -0.21 9.38 0.20
CA ILE A 159 -0.32 8.49 -0.96
C ILE A 159 -0.68 7.04 -0.56
N PHE A 160 -0.18 6.55 0.57
CA PHE A 160 -0.56 5.23 1.10
C PHE A 160 -2.07 5.09 1.27
N ASP A 161 -2.73 6.10 1.85
CA ASP A 161 -4.18 6.09 2.10
C ASP A 161 -4.99 6.13 0.78
N LEU A 162 -4.43 6.67 -0.30
CA LEU A 162 -5.04 6.69 -1.63
C LEU A 162 -4.89 5.35 -2.36
N ILE A 163 -3.77 4.66 -2.16
CA ILE A 163 -3.44 3.41 -2.85
C ILE A 163 -3.99 2.18 -2.11
N LEU A 164 -4.04 2.22 -0.78
CA LEU A 164 -4.48 1.10 0.06
C LEU A 164 -5.85 0.52 -0.35
N PRO A 165 -6.90 1.31 -0.64
CA PRO A 165 -8.19 0.76 -1.08
C PRO A 165 -8.09 -0.08 -2.35
N ARG A 166 -7.31 0.35 -3.34
CA ARG A 166 -7.11 -0.39 -4.60
C ARG A 166 -6.37 -1.70 -4.35
N VAL A 167 -5.28 -1.64 -3.60
CA VAL A 167 -4.50 -2.83 -3.22
C VAL A 167 -5.37 -3.80 -2.44
N THR A 168 -6.16 -3.33 -1.48
CA THR A 168 -7.06 -4.16 -0.66
C THR A 168 -8.16 -4.83 -1.51
N ALA A 169 -8.66 -4.14 -2.53
CA ALA A 169 -9.63 -4.68 -3.48
C ALA A 169 -8.99 -5.56 -4.58
N ASN A 170 -7.68 -5.83 -4.50
CA ASN A 170 -6.92 -6.56 -5.51
C ASN A 170 -7.03 -5.94 -6.91
N VAL A 171 -7.22 -4.64 -6.99
CA VAL A 171 -7.17 -3.89 -8.24
C VAL A 171 -5.71 -3.54 -8.54
N PRO A 172 -5.15 -4.00 -9.65
CA PRO A 172 -3.76 -3.72 -9.99
C PRO A 172 -3.46 -2.22 -9.98
N VAL A 173 -2.34 -1.86 -9.37
CA VAL A 173 -1.84 -0.49 -9.36
C VAL A 173 -0.58 -0.45 -10.21
N THR A 174 -0.57 0.41 -11.20
CA THR A 174 0.55 0.62 -12.12
C THR A 174 1.22 1.96 -11.85
N LYS A 175 2.39 2.19 -12.46
CA LYS A 175 3.07 3.48 -12.36
C LYS A 175 2.22 4.66 -12.87
N ARG A 176 1.25 4.41 -13.75
CA ARG A 176 0.34 5.45 -14.26
C ARG A 176 -0.74 5.85 -13.29
N ASP A 177 -0.99 5.02 -12.28
CA ASP A 177 -2.00 5.25 -11.24
C ASP A 177 -1.44 6.05 -10.06
N ILE A 178 -0.11 6.23 -10.02
CA ILE A 178 0.65 6.95 -9.01
C ILE A 178 1.30 8.18 -9.62
#